data_3c68c98b8f090ad3780d8d8b96dba792
#
_entry.id   3c68c98b8f090ad3780d8d8b96dba792
#
_cell.length_a   1.000
_cell.length_b   1.000
_cell.length_c   1.000
_cell.angle_alpha   90.00
_cell.angle_beta   90.00
_cell.angle_gamma   90.00
#
_symmetry.space_group_name_H-M   'P 1'
#
loop_
_entity.id
_entity.type
_entity.pdbx_description
1 polymer ?
#
loop_
_entity_poly.entity_id
_entity_poly.type
_entity_poly.pdbx_seq_one_letter_code
_entity_poly.pdbx_strand_id
1 'polypeptide(L)'
;WIVTITLISVWAASVRAHTKRLEQLDVRVHVNGIRGKSTVTRLVAAVLREGGYVTVAKTTGSAARGIGPLGEESPITRLGAATINEQIDIVKEHVQPGVEGLVIECMAVRPIYQEYSQDFIVRSDITVITNVREDHQEEMGETLEEIADSLALTTPRGGVLITAEDRPHLRDRLAKQAQRRD
;
A
#
# COMPACT_ATOMS: atom_id res chain seq x y z
N TRP A 1 27.40 -8.06 -23.10
CA TRP A 1 27.23 -8.96 -21.96
C TRP A 1 27.59 -8.30 -20.62
N ILE A 2 28.73 -7.60 -20.50
CA ILE A 2 29.13 -6.94 -19.24
C ILE A 2 28.05 -5.94 -18.77
N VAL A 3 27.59 -5.06 -19.63
CA VAL A 3 26.53 -4.06 -19.31
C VAL A 3 25.26 -4.76 -18.86
N THR A 4 24.82 -5.81 -19.53
CA THR A 4 23.61 -6.57 -19.16
C THR A 4 23.75 -7.21 -17.78
N ILE A 5 24.89 -7.85 -17.51
CA ILE A 5 25.17 -8.46 -16.19
C ILE A 5 25.20 -7.40 -15.10
N THR A 6 25.83 -6.24 -15.35
CA THR A 6 25.87 -5.13 -14.40
C THR A 6 24.47 -4.60 -14.09
N LEU A 7 23.63 -4.38 -15.10
CA LEU A 7 22.26 -3.90 -14.91
C LEU A 7 21.42 -4.90 -14.11
N ILE A 8 21.51 -6.20 -14.43
CA ILE A 8 20.80 -7.25 -13.67
C ILE A 8 21.29 -7.29 -12.22
N SER A 9 22.61 -7.17 -11.99
CA SER A 9 23.18 -7.18 -10.65
C SER A 9 22.73 -5.98 -9.81
N VAL A 10 22.72 -4.78 -10.39
CA VAL A 10 22.23 -3.56 -9.74
C VAL A 10 20.72 -3.68 -9.42
N TRP A 11 19.94 -4.17 -10.38
CA TRP A 11 18.51 -4.40 -10.16
C TRP A 11 18.28 -5.43 -9.03
N ALA A 12 18.95 -6.57 -9.06
CA ALA A 12 18.83 -7.60 -8.04
C ALA A 12 19.26 -7.09 -6.65
N ALA A 13 20.30 -6.27 -6.57
CA ALA A 13 20.73 -5.63 -5.33
C ALA A 13 19.68 -4.65 -4.80
N SER A 14 19.05 -3.85 -5.68
CA SER A 14 17.98 -2.92 -5.33
C SER A 14 16.75 -3.67 -4.78
N VAL A 15 16.31 -4.75 -5.45
CA VAL A 15 15.20 -5.58 -4.98
C VAL A 15 15.51 -6.20 -3.62
N ARG A 16 16.71 -6.76 -3.42
CA ARG A 16 17.12 -7.32 -2.13
C ARG A 16 17.14 -6.28 -1.02
N ALA A 17 17.65 -5.08 -1.32
CA ALA A 17 17.68 -3.98 -0.35
C ALA A 17 16.27 -3.52 0.04
N HIS A 18 15.34 -3.44 -0.90
CA HIS A 18 13.94 -3.13 -0.65
C HIS A 18 13.29 -4.22 0.23
N THR A 19 13.41 -5.49 -0.15
CA THR A 19 12.88 -6.62 0.61
C THR A 19 13.41 -6.62 2.05
N LYS A 20 14.71 -6.43 2.24
CA LYS A 20 15.33 -6.36 3.57
C LYS A 20 14.76 -5.24 4.43
N ARG A 21 14.42 -4.07 3.84
CA ARG A 21 13.78 -2.98 4.57
C ARG A 21 12.36 -3.34 5.03
N LEU A 22 11.61 -4.07 4.19
CA LEU A 22 10.27 -4.52 4.57
C LEU A 22 10.31 -5.61 5.65
N GLU A 23 11.29 -6.51 5.59
CA GLU A 23 11.45 -7.62 6.54
C GLU A 23 11.87 -7.17 7.95
N GLN A 24 12.41 -5.97 8.11
CA GLN A 24 12.72 -5.41 9.44
C GLN A 24 11.50 -4.83 10.17
N LEU A 25 10.36 -4.68 9.46
CA LEU A 25 9.14 -4.09 10.00
C LEU A 25 8.29 -5.16 10.69
N ASP A 26 7.80 -4.84 11.88
CA ASP A 26 6.89 -5.71 12.64
C ASP A 26 5.47 -5.68 12.06
N VAL A 27 5.06 -4.53 11.50
CA VAL A 27 3.73 -4.36 10.92
C VAL A 27 3.75 -3.48 9.68
N ARG A 28 3.09 -3.96 8.62
CA ARG A 28 2.90 -3.24 7.35
C ARG A 28 1.41 -3.19 7.03
N VAL A 29 0.89 -1.99 6.86
CA VAL A 29 -0.52 -1.77 6.54
C VAL A 29 -0.65 -1.10 5.19
N HIS A 30 -1.44 -1.69 4.29
CA HIS A 30 -1.78 -1.14 2.99
C HIS A 30 -3.22 -0.63 3.03
N VAL A 31 -3.43 0.67 2.84
CA VAL A 31 -4.77 1.28 2.89
C VAL A 31 -5.25 1.54 1.48
N ASN A 32 -6.33 0.88 1.10
CA ASN A 32 -6.97 0.98 -0.22
C ASN A 32 -8.46 1.33 -0.09
N GLY A 33 -9.16 1.42 -1.21
CA GLY A 33 -10.56 1.81 -1.31
C GLY A 33 -10.75 3.09 -2.14
N ILE A 34 -11.97 3.53 -2.30
CA ILE A 34 -12.25 4.66 -3.20
C ILE A 34 -12.13 6.00 -2.47
N ARG A 35 -12.72 6.14 -1.29
CA ARG A 35 -12.73 7.41 -0.53
C ARG A 35 -12.20 7.21 0.89
N GLY A 36 -11.59 8.26 1.43
CA GLY A 36 -11.14 8.28 2.82
C GLY A 36 -9.78 7.63 3.08
N LYS A 37 -9.09 7.12 2.07
CA LYS A 37 -7.78 6.47 2.21
C LYS A 37 -6.78 7.28 3.02
N SER A 38 -6.55 8.54 2.65
CA SER A 38 -5.55 9.39 3.31
C SER A 38 -5.87 9.65 4.79
N THR A 39 -7.15 9.79 5.12
CA THR A 39 -7.60 9.95 6.51
C THR A 39 -7.36 8.67 7.30
N VAL A 40 -7.77 7.52 6.74
CA VAL A 40 -7.57 6.22 7.39
C VAL A 40 -6.08 5.89 7.55
N THR A 41 -5.25 6.20 6.55
CA THR A 41 -3.78 6.05 6.64
C THR A 41 -3.21 6.83 7.83
N ARG A 42 -3.62 8.08 8.02
CA ARG A 42 -3.19 8.90 9.17
C ARG A 42 -3.65 8.33 10.50
N LEU A 43 -4.92 7.92 10.58
CA LEU A 43 -5.50 7.35 11.81
C LEU A 43 -4.82 6.03 12.18
N VAL A 44 -4.62 5.12 11.24
CA VAL A 44 -3.93 3.84 11.48
C VAL A 44 -2.49 4.09 11.93
N ALA A 45 -1.76 5.00 11.27
CA ALA A 45 -0.41 5.34 11.67
C ALA A 45 -0.36 5.98 13.08
N ALA A 46 -1.35 6.80 13.44
CA ALA A 46 -1.45 7.37 14.78
C ALA A 46 -1.72 6.27 15.83
N VAL A 47 -2.65 5.35 15.54
CA VAL A 47 -2.95 4.21 16.43
C VAL A 47 -1.71 3.34 16.68
N LEU A 48 -0.94 3.03 15.64
CA LEU A 48 0.29 2.26 15.80
C LEU A 48 1.32 2.99 16.66
N ARG A 49 1.49 4.32 16.47
CA ARG A 49 2.38 5.14 17.31
C ARG A 49 1.95 5.16 18.77
N GLU A 50 0.65 5.36 19.03
CA GLU A 50 0.10 5.30 20.40
C GLU A 50 0.25 3.90 21.01
N GLY A 51 0.25 2.85 20.18
CA GLY A 51 0.57 1.48 20.58
C GLY A 51 2.05 1.21 20.82
N GLY A 52 2.92 2.21 20.67
CA GLY A 52 4.35 2.12 20.94
C GLY A 52 5.23 1.75 19.75
N TYR A 53 4.66 1.57 18.55
CA TYR A 53 5.46 1.27 17.35
C TYR A 53 6.05 2.54 16.76
N VAL A 54 7.34 2.54 16.46
CA VAL A 54 7.99 3.59 15.65
C VAL A 54 7.47 3.49 14.22
N THR A 55 6.47 4.31 13.88
CA THR A 55 5.68 4.14 12.66
C THR A 55 5.81 5.30 11.69
N VAL A 56 6.14 5.00 10.44
CA VAL A 56 6.11 5.93 9.31
C VAL A 56 4.92 5.65 8.41
N ALA A 57 4.45 6.69 7.70
CA ALA A 57 3.34 6.50 6.77
C ALA A 57 3.46 7.37 5.51
N LYS A 58 2.66 7.02 4.50
CA LYS A 58 2.57 7.80 3.26
C LYS A 58 1.14 7.92 2.81
N THR A 59 0.71 9.14 2.51
CA THR A 59 -0.55 9.41 1.81
C THR A 59 -0.32 9.73 0.33
N THR A 60 -1.38 9.68 -0.47
CA THR A 60 -1.36 9.94 -1.91
C THR A 60 -2.24 11.14 -2.28
N GLY A 61 -2.65 11.24 -3.53
CA GLY A 61 -3.53 12.31 -4.02
C GLY A 61 -2.76 13.58 -4.43
N SER A 62 -3.49 14.69 -4.54
CA SER A 62 -2.95 15.98 -4.98
C SER A 62 -1.98 16.61 -3.97
N ALA A 63 -2.08 16.25 -2.70
CA ALA A 63 -1.22 16.72 -1.62
C ALA A 63 -0.60 15.51 -0.88
N ALA A 64 0.18 14.71 -1.61
CA ALA A 64 0.86 13.55 -1.04
C ALA A 64 1.83 13.95 0.08
N ARG A 65 1.85 13.18 1.16
CA ARG A 65 2.66 13.43 2.36
C ARG A 65 3.42 12.18 2.77
N GLY A 66 4.68 12.36 3.14
CA GLY A 66 5.40 11.47 4.02
C GLY A 66 5.10 11.85 5.46
N ILE A 67 4.92 10.87 6.32
CA ILE A 67 4.60 11.06 7.75
C ILE A 67 5.67 10.33 8.54
N GLY A 68 6.42 11.05 9.32
CA GLY A 68 7.51 10.52 10.13
C GLY A 68 7.05 9.92 11.46
N PRO A 69 8.02 9.39 12.25
CA PRO A 69 7.72 8.66 13.49
C PRO A 69 7.02 9.48 14.57
N LEU A 70 7.22 10.79 14.58
CA LEU A 70 6.57 11.70 15.54
C LEU A 70 5.24 12.25 15.01
N GLY A 71 4.80 11.82 13.80
CA GLY A 71 3.60 12.31 13.15
C GLY A 71 3.79 13.59 12.33
N GLU A 72 5.03 14.07 12.19
CA GLU A 72 5.40 15.21 11.35
C GLU A 72 5.12 14.88 9.87
N GLU A 73 4.53 15.83 9.16
CA GLU A 73 4.21 15.65 7.73
C GLU A 73 5.12 16.49 6.84
N SER A 74 5.73 15.85 5.86
CA SER A 74 6.51 16.48 4.79
C SER A 74 5.84 16.31 3.42
N PRO A 75 5.85 17.34 2.56
CA PRO A 75 5.31 17.20 1.22
C PRO A 75 6.20 16.29 0.37
N ILE A 76 5.58 15.40 -0.40
CA ILE A 76 6.29 14.61 -1.42
C ILE A 76 6.34 15.44 -2.69
N THR A 77 7.54 15.92 -3.03
CA THR A 77 7.77 16.70 -4.26
C THR A 77 7.91 15.76 -5.44
N ARG A 78 7.04 15.91 -6.43
CA ARG A 78 7.08 15.15 -7.68
C ARG A 78 7.63 16.02 -8.81
N LEU A 79 8.57 15.47 -9.56
CA LEU A 79 9.09 16.10 -10.80
C LEU A 79 8.30 15.69 -12.04
N GLY A 80 7.28 14.83 -11.90
CA GLY A 80 6.46 14.31 -12.99
C GLY A 80 5.18 13.65 -12.50
N ALA A 81 4.58 12.82 -13.36
CA ALA A 81 3.38 12.07 -13.03
C ALA A 81 3.64 11.09 -11.86
N ALA A 82 2.64 10.91 -11.00
CA ALA A 82 2.71 9.94 -9.92
C ALA A 82 2.84 8.51 -10.48
N THR A 83 3.77 7.74 -9.95
CA THR A 83 3.99 6.34 -10.31
C THR A 83 4.04 5.46 -9.07
N ILE A 84 3.72 4.17 -9.22
CA ILE A 84 3.80 3.22 -8.10
C ILE A 84 5.23 3.08 -7.53
N ASN A 85 6.26 3.42 -8.31
CA ASN A 85 7.65 3.41 -7.85
C ASN A 85 7.91 4.42 -6.73
N GLU A 86 7.09 5.49 -6.63
CA GLU A 86 7.15 6.44 -5.51
C GLU A 86 7.06 5.73 -4.15
N GLN A 87 6.33 4.61 -4.07
CA GLN A 87 6.25 3.82 -2.84
C GLN A 87 7.57 3.13 -2.50
N ILE A 88 8.36 2.73 -3.51
CA ILE A 88 9.72 2.18 -3.30
C ILE A 88 10.65 3.25 -2.74
N ASP A 89 10.58 4.46 -3.29
CA ASP A 89 11.40 5.58 -2.83
C ASP A 89 11.04 5.96 -1.38
N ILE A 90 9.76 5.97 -1.04
CA ILE A 90 9.28 6.20 0.33
C ILE A 90 9.80 5.13 1.30
N VAL A 91 9.71 3.85 0.95
CA VAL A 91 10.28 2.78 1.79
C VAL A 91 11.78 2.97 1.96
N LYS A 92 12.50 3.35 0.90
CA LYS A 92 13.95 3.60 0.97
C LYS A 92 14.30 4.79 1.86
N GLU A 93 13.51 5.84 1.83
CA GLU A 93 13.77 7.10 2.54
C GLU A 93 13.34 7.04 4.00
N HIS A 94 12.14 6.53 4.26
CA HIS A 94 11.52 6.59 5.58
C HIS A 94 11.71 5.33 6.43
N VAL A 95 11.86 4.15 5.82
CA VAL A 95 12.09 2.90 6.56
C VAL A 95 13.58 2.78 6.88
N GLN A 96 13.98 3.45 7.97
CA GLN A 96 15.32 3.45 8.52
C GLN A 96 15.43 2.45 9.69
N PRO A 97 16.65 2.08 10.14
CA PRO A 97 16.82 1.22 11.33
C PRO A 97 16.07 1.78 12.55
N GLY A 98 15.29 0.93 13.21
CA GLY A 98 14.46 1.29 14.34
C GLY A 98 13.01 1.66 13.99
N VAL A 99 12.66 1.73 12.70
CA VAL A 99 11.25 1.80 12.26
C VAL A 99 10.65 0.41 12.32
N GLU A 100 9.48 0.29 12.96
CA GLU A 100 8.78 -0.96 13.24
C GLU A 100 7.46 -1.07 12.46
N GLY A 101 6.83 0.08 12.16
CA GLY A 101 5.54 0.15 11.47
C GLY A 101 5.57 0.96 10.17
N LEU A 102 4.88 0.47 9.16
CA LEU A 102 4.69 1.16 7.87
C LEU A 102 3.22 1.17 7.48
N VAL A 103 2.67 2.36 7.21
CA VAL A 103 1.30 2.51 6.71
C VAL A 103 1.33 3.24 5.37
N ILE A 104 0.98 2.56 4.29
CA ILE A 104 0.98 3.13 2.93
C ILE A 104 -0.43 3.20 2.36
N GLU A 105 -0.80 4.37 1.86
CA GLU A 105 -1.98 4.54 1.03
C GLU A 105 -1.72 4.02 -0.38
N CYS A 106 -2.60 3.15 -0.89
CA CYS A 106 -2.54 2.65 -2.26
C CYS A 106 -2.76 3.80 -3.26
N MET A 107 -1.84 3.94 -4.19
CA MET A 107 -1.93 4.92 -5.27
C MET A 107 -2.25 4.28 -6.63
N ALA A 108 -2.25 2.96 -6.70
CA ALA A 108 -2.55 2.24 -7.92
C ALA A 108 -4.07 2.25 -8.18
N VAL A 109 -4.45 2.49 -9.43
CA VAL A 109 -5.84 2.42 -9.89
C VAL A 109 -6.07 1.10 -10.63
N ARG A 110 -5.23 0.79 -11.62
CA ARG A 110 -5.37 -0.43 -12.42
C ARG A 110 -5.15 -1.69 -11.59
N PRO A 111 -5.97 -2.75 -11.78
CA PRO A 111 -5.90 -3.99 -11.02
C PRO A 111 -4.49 -4.59 -10.95
N ILE A 112 -3.80 -4.68 -12.08
CA ILE A 112 -2.43 -5.22 -12.14
C ILE A 112 -1.43 -4.41 -11.30
N TYR A 113 -1.59 -3.10 -11.21
CA TYR A 113 -0.70 -2.27 -10.39
C TYR A 113 -1.06 -2.33 -8.92
N GLN A 114 -2.32 -2.57 -8.56
CA GLN A 114 -2.74 -2.82 -7.19
C GLN A 114 -2.12 -4.12 -6.67
N GLU A 115 -2.23 -5.20 -7.45
CA GLU A 115 -1.62 -6.48 -7.13
C GLU A 115 -0.08 -6.37 -7.04
N TYR A 116 0.55 -5.73 -8.02
CA TYR A 116 2.01 -5.52 -8.02
C TYR A 116 2.45 -4.69 -6.82
N SER A 117 1.73 -3.62 -6.49
CA SER A 117 2.00 -2.81 -5.31
C SER A 117 1.95 -3.63 -4.03
N GLN A 118 0.93 -4.48 -3.89
CA GLN A 118 0.79 -5.36 -2.74
C GLN A 118 1.89 -6.41 -2.68
N ASP A 119 2.09 -7.18 -3.75
CA ASP A 119 2.91 -8.38 -3.70
C ASP A 119 4.41 -8.10 -3.75
N PHE A 120 4.83 -6.96 -4.33
CA PHE A 120 6.25 -6.66 -4.55
C PHE A 120 6.74 -5.38 -3.87
N ILE A 121 5.87 -4.39 -3.64
CA ILE A 121 6.29 -3.09 -3.10
C ILE A 121 5.99 -2.98 -1.60
N VAL A 122 4.73 -3.23 -1.18
CA VAL A 122 4.30 -3.02 0.21
C VAL A 122 4.42 -4.32 1.01
N ARG A 123 3.98 -5.44 0.44
CA ARG A 123 3.97 -6.76 1.08
C ARG A 123 3.34 -6.68 2.47
N SER A 124 2.17 -6.06 2.54
CA SER A 124 1.51 -5.77 3.82
C SER A 124 1.09 -7.04 4.55
N ASP A 125 1.00 -6.93 5.86
CA ASP A 125 0.44 -7.93 6.76
C ASP A 125 -1.07 -7.71 6.93
N ILE A 126 -1.48 -6.42 6.81
CA ILE A 126 -2.87 -5.98 6.93
C ILE A 126 -3.21 -5.09 5.74
N THR A 127 -4.33 -5.36 5.09
CA THR A 127 -4.94 -4.42 4.14
C THR A 127 -6.23 -3.86 4.71
N VAL A 128 -6.41 -2.55 4.59
CA VAL A 128 -7.66 -1.86 4.92
C VAL A 128 -8.33 -1.40 3.64
N ILE A 129 -9.53 -1.91 3.32
CA ILE A 129 -10.36 -1.39 2.23
C ILE A 129 -11.43 -0.50 2.85
N THR A 130 -11.30 0.81 2.66
CA THR A 130 -12.16 1.81 3.30
C THR A 130 -13.61 1.71 2.84
N ASN A 131 -13.84 1.55 1.55
CA ASN A 131 -15.15 1.37 0.93
C ASN A 131 -15.00 0.97 -0.53
N VAL A 132 -16.10 0.50 -1.13
CA VAL A 132 -16.28 0.27 -2.57
C VAL A 132 -17.30 1.29 -3.06
N ARG A 133 -16.97 2.10 -4.07
CA ARG A 133 -17.86 3.12 -4.67
C ARG A 133 -17.58 3.20 -6.16
N GLU A 134 -18.48 3.82 -6.89
CA GLU A 134 -18.27 4.14 -8.30
C GLU A 134 -17.19 5.23 -8.43
N ASP A 135 -16.07 4.87 -8.99
CA ASP A 135 -14.97 5.76 -9.39
C ASP A 135 -13.97 4.94 -10.23
N HIS A 136 -13.23 5.61 -11.10
CA HIS A 136 -12.23 4.97 -11.95
C HIS A 136 -12.73 3.74 -12.72
N GLN A 137 -13.99 3.81 -13.21
CA GLN A 137 -14.65 2.66 -13.86
C GLN A 137 -13.91 2.19 -15.12
N GLU A 138 -13.25 3.10 -15.83
CA GLU A 138 -12.45 2.77 -17.02
C GLU A 138 -11.27 1.82 -16.70
N GLU A 139 -10.76 1.86 -15.46
CA GLU A 139 -9.59 1.07 -15.05
C GLU A 139 -9.94 -0.09 -14.10
N MET A 140 -10.92 0.11 -13.18
CA MET A 140 -11.24 -0.87 -12.13
C MET A 140 -12.39 -1.80 -12.49
N GLY A 141 -13.26 -1.39 -13.45
CA GLY A 141 -14.45 -2.13 -13.86
C GLY A 141 -15.71 -1.27 -13.80
N GLU A 142 -16.73 -1.68 -14.58
CA GLU A 142 -17.96 -0.91 -14.77
C GLU A 142 -18.96 -1.06 -13.60
N THR A 143 -18.82 -2.15 -12.83
CA THR A 143 -19.72 -2.50 -11.72
C THR A 143 -19.02 -2.38 -10.36
N LEU A 144 -19.81 -2.23 -9.30
CA LEU A 144 -19.27 -2.21 -7.93
C LEU A 144 -18.60 -3.54 -7.56
N GLU A 145 -19.09 -4.64 -8.12
CA GLU A 145 -18.52 -5.98 -7.95
C GLU A 145 -17.13 -6.07 -8.57
N GLU A 146 -16.92 -5.53 -9.77
CA GLU A 146 -15.62 -5.49 -10.44
C GLU A 146 -14.65 -4.56 -9.72
N ILE A 147 -15.14 -3.41 -9.25
CA ILE A 147 -14.35 -2.50 -8.42
C ILE A 147 -13.93 -3.18 -7.11
N ALA A 148 -14.83 -3.94 -6.46
CA ALA A 148 -14.51 -4.71 -5.27
C ALA A 148 -13.42 -5.75 -5.54
N ASP A 149 -13.51 -6.48 -6.66
CA ASP A 149 -12.49 -7.46 -7.08
C ASP A 149 -11.13 -6.79 -7.32
N SER A 150 -11.13 -5.63 -7.99
CA SER A 150 -9.94 -4.84 -8.22
C SER A 150 -9.27 -4.39 -6.91
N LEU A 151 -10.06 -3.80 -5.99
CA LEU A 151 -9.56 -3.37 -4.69
C LEU A 151 -9.01 -4.53 -3.85
N ALA A 152 -9.67 -5.69 -3.93
CA ALA A 152 -9.28 -6.89 -3.20
C ALA A 152 -7.93 -7.47 -3.62
N LEU A 153 -7.37 -7.07 -4.76
CA LEU A 153 -6.02 -7.46 -5.19
C LEU A 153 -4.92 -6.93 -4.26
N THR A 154 -5.23 -5.95 -3.43
CA THR A 154 -4.31 -5.50 -2.37
C THR A 154 -4.38 -6.34 -1.09
N THR A 155 -5.19 -7.39 -1.04
CA THR A 155 -5.23 -8.31 0.11
C THR A 155 -3.89 -9.03 0.25
N PRO A 156 -3.30 -9.09 1.46
CA PRO A 156 -2.05 -9.79 1.68
C PRO A 156 -2.21 -11.31 1.55
N ARG A 157 -1.13 -12.01 1.24
CA ARG A 157 -1.08 -13.48 1.29
C ARG A 157 -0.83 -13.93 2.73
N GLY A 158 -1.74 -14.74 3.28
CA GLY A 158 -1.65 -15.20 4.66
C GLY A 158 -1.76 -14.08 5.71
N GLY A 159 -2.43 -12.97 5.37
CA GLY A 159 -2.58 -11.82 6.25
C GLY A 159 -4.04 -11.48 6.54
N VAL A 160 -4.32 -10.22 6.89
CA VAL A 160 -5.65 -9.77 7.33
C VAL A 160 -6.22 -8.72 6.38
N LEU A 161 -7.47 -8.90 5.97
CA LEU A 161 -8.28 -7.89 5.29
C LEU A 161 -9.30 -7.29 6.27
N ILE A 162 -9.25 -5.98 6.42
CA ILE A 162 -10.22 -5.19 7.20
C ILE A 162 -11.01 -4.31 6.23
N THR A 163 -12.32 -4.26 6.36
CA THR A 163 -13.14 -3.37 5.53
C THR A 163 -14.26 -2.72 6.31
N ALA A 164 -14.57 -1.47 5.94
CA ALA A 164 -15.76 -0.74 6.40
C ALA A 164 -16.93 -0.85 5.39
N GLU A 165 -16.81 -1.69 4.37
CA GLU A 165 -17.91 -1.95 3.43
C GLU A 165 -19.04 -2.68 4.14
N ASP A 166 -20.23 -2.10 4.14
CA ASP A 166 -21.39 -2.60 4.88
C ASP A 166 -22.39 -3.35 4.00
N ARG A 167 -22.32 -3.21 2.67
CA ARG A 167 -23.18 -3.95 1.73
C ARG A 167 -22.79 -5.44 1.69
N PRO A 168 -23.72 -6.35 2.08
CA PRO A 168 -23.38 -7.76 2.27
C PRO A 168 -22.74 -8.40 1.04
N HIS A 169 -23.29 -8.18 -0.17
CA HIS A 169 -22.79 -8.79 -1.41
C HIS A 169 -21.36 -8.36 -1.77
N LEU A 170 -20.99 -7.11 -1.50
CA LEU A 170 -19.62 -6.62 -1.74
C LEU A 170 -18.65 -7.10 -0.66
N ARG A 171 -19.08 -7.10 0.60
CA ARG A 171 -18.30 -7.63 1.71
C ARG A 171 -17.99 -9.12 1.51
N ASP A 172 -19.00 -9.92 1.11
CA ASP A 172 -18.82 -11.34 0.83
C ASP A 172 -17.86 -11.57 -0.35
N ARG A 173 -17.87 -10.67 -1.33
CA ARG A 173 -16.95 -10.71 -2.48
C ARG A 173 -15.51 -10.42 -2.03
N LEU A 174 -15.31 -9.38 -1.23
CA LEU A 174 -14.00 -9.09 -0.63
C LEU A 174 -13.48 -10.26 0.21
N ALA A 175 -14.34 -10.87 1.04
CA ALA A 175 -13.99 -12.03 1.85
C ALA A 175 -13.58 -13.24 0.99
N LYS A 176 -14.29 -13.52 -0.09
CA LYS A 176 -13.92 -14.60 -1.03
C LYS A 176 -12.57 -14.36 -1.70
N GLN A 177 -12.26 -13.12 -2.04
CA GLN A 177 -10.95 -12.79 -2.61
C GLN A 177 -9.83 -12.93 -1.57
N ALA A 178 -10.08 -12.53 -0.32
CA ALA A 178 -9.14 -12.75 0.77
C ALA A 178 -8.82 -14.24 0.96
N GLN A 179 -9.86 -15.09 1.02
CA GLN A 179 -9.70 -16.55 1.14
C GLN A 179 -8.93 -17.20 -0.02
N ARG A 180 -8.90 -16.61 -1.21
CA ARG A 180 -8.11 -17.11 -2.35
C ARG A 180 -6.63 -16.76 -2.25
N ARG A 181 -6.28 -15.85 -1.36
CA ARG A 181 -4.90 -15.39 -1.16
C ARG A 181 -4.25 -15.99 0.10
N ASP A 182 -5.02 -16.74 0.90
CA ASP A 182 -4.51 -17.57 1.99
C ASP A 182 -3.86 -18.84 1.43
#